data_21daa410fb58d0e8f21331d7b476149a
#
_entry.id   21daa410fb58d0e8f21331d7b476149a
#
_cell.length_a   1.000
_cell.length_b   1.000
_cell.length_c   1.000
_cell.angle_alpha   90.00
_cell.angle_beta   90.00
_cell.angle_gamma   90.00
#
_symmetry.space_group_name_H-M   'P 1'
#
loop_
_entity.id
_entity.type
_entity.pdbx_description
1 polymer ?
#
loop_
_entity_poly.entity_id
_entity_poly.type
_entity_poly.pdbx_seq_one_letter_code
_entity_poly.pdbx_strand_id
1 'polypeptide(L)'
;SLTPMSIMAIVATNLKRGQCIQYEGERGVVLGLEHRTPGKGNALIAATIRSFKTGKTKTIRFASSEKVDIVETDRQKLEFSYSEPGTYHFMDPTTYDTIGIDEDFVGDAKNFIKEGQVIEILFIEGNPVSIDLPDTVELEITESSEGIKGDTANNPTKPAVLETGLTVQVPLFVKQGDIIKVSTKDNGYLGRAN
;
A
#
# COMPACT_ATOMS: atom_id res chain seq x y z
N SER A 1 -32.13 3.75 -0.97
CA SER A 1 -31.72 4.65 -2.06
C SER A 1 -30.20 4.72 -2.08
N LEU A 2 -29.61 4.35 -3.22
CA LEU A 2 -28.19 4.47 -3.42
C LEU A 2 -27.84 5.96 -3.47
N THR A 3 -27.06 6.43 -2.50
CA THR A 3 -26.52 7.77 -2.56
C THR A 3 -25.60 7.82 -3.79
N PRO A 4 -25.83 8.73 -4.74
CA PRO A 4 -24.96 8.79 -5.90
C PRO A 4 -23.53 9.12 -5.46
N MET A 5 -22.57 8.46 -6.09
CA MET A 5 -21.17 8.70 -5.85
C MET A 5 -20.85 10.18 -6.13
N SER A 6 -20.20 10.83 -5.16
CA SER A 6 -19.85 12.24 -5.33
C SER A 6 -18.63 12.35 -6.24
N ILE A 7 -18.86 12.81 -7.46
CA ILE A 7 -17.82 13.09 -8.45
C ILE A 7 -17.78 14.61 -8.66
N MET A 8 -16.59 15.19 -8.57
CA MET A 8 -16.36 16.59 -8.80
C MET A 8 -15.29 16.77 -9.85
N ALA A 9 -15.56 17.58 -10.86
CA ALA A 9 -14.57 17.89 -11.89
C ALA A 9 -13.66 19.03 -11.41
N ILE A 10 -12.35 18.83 -11.52
CA ILE A 10 -11.36 19.87 -11.25
C ILE A 10 -10.42 20.01 -12.44
N VAL A 11 -9.79 21.17 -12.54
CA VAL A 11 -8.80 21.41 -13.58
C VAL A 11 -7.53 20.61 -13.24
N ALA A 12 -6.92 19.99 -14.25
CA ALA A 12 -5.74 19.12 -14.06
C ALA A 12 -4.61 19.79 -13.28
N THR A 13 -4.42 21.10 -13.45
CA THR A 13 -3.43 21.87 -12.70
C THR A 13 -3.64 21.78 -11.18
N ASN A 14 -4.89 21.55 -10.74
CA ASN A 14 -5.24 21.47 -9.32
C ASN A 14 -5.20 20.05 -8.76
N LEU A 15 -4.82 19.06 -9.56
CA LEU A 15 -4.65 17.69 -9.06
C LEU A 15 -3.60 17.65 -7.97
N LYS A 16 -3.85 16.81 -6.97
CA LYS A 16 -2.94 16.60 -5.85
C LYS A 16 -2.67 15.11 -5.65
N ARG A 17 -1.48 14.81 -5.21
CA ARG A 17 -1.10 13.47 -4.81
C ARG A 17 -2.07 12.96 -3.72
N GLY A 18 -2.49 11.70 -3.85
CA GLY A 18 -3.42 11.06 -2.92
C GLY A 18 -4.88 11.19 -3.32
N GLN A 19 -5.22 12.06 -4.26
CA GLN A 19 -6.59 12.15 -4.76
C GLN A 19 -6.94 10.92 -5.61
N CYS A 20 -8.22 10.55 -5.60
CA CYS A 20 -8.72 9.49 -6.47
C CYS A 20 -9.40 10.12 -7.67
N ILE A 21 -9.07 9.62 -8.84
CA ILE A 21 -9.66 10.10 -10.09
C ILE A 21 -10.41 8.97 -10.78
N GLN A 22 -11.36 9.35 -11.62
CA GLN A 22 -12.01 8.47 -12.56
C GLN A 22 -11.64 8.94 -13.97
N TYR A 23 -11.08 8.03 -14.75
CA TYR A 23 -10.62 8.31 -16.11
C TYR A 23 -10.90 7.13 -17.00
N GLU A 24 -11.67 7.37 -18.07
CA GLU A 24 -12.05 6.32 -19.03
C GLU A 24 -12.65 5.07 -18.35
N GLY A 25 -13.51 5.30 -17.35
CA GLY A 25 -14.19 4.22 -16.64
C GLY A 25 -13.37 3.52 -15.58
N GLU A 26 -12.10 3.87 -15.41
CA GLU A 26 -11.24 3.32 -14.37
C GLU A 26 -11.01 4.32 -13.25
N ARG A 27 -10.87 3.80 -12.03
CA ARG A 27 -10.56 4.60 -10.86
C ARG A 27 -9.17 4.27 -10.34
N GLY A 28 -8.47 5.29 -9.86
CA GLY A 28 -7.15 5.11 -9.31
C GLY A 28 -6.71 6.27 -8.45
N VAL A 29 -5.61 6.08 -7.74
CA VAL A 29 -5.03 7.09 -6.86
C VAL A 29 -3.85 7.76 -7.54
N VAL A 30 -3.77 9.08 -7.41
CA VAL A 30 -2.66 9.88 -7.91
C VAL A 30 -1.44 9.65 -7.01
N LEU A 31 -0.40 9.03 -7.55
CA LEU A 31 0.84 8.77 -6.83
C LEU A 31 1.86 9.90 -6.99
N GLY A 32 1.83 10.59 -8.12
CA GLY A 32 2.76 11.66 -8.40
C GLY A 32 2.29 12.53 -9.55
N LEU A 33 2.83 13.72 -9.62
CA LEU A 33 2.47 14.72 -10.63
C LEU A 33 3.74 15.40 -11.12
N GLU A 34 3.80 15.64 -12.42
CA GLU A 34 4.88 16.38 -13.03
C GLU A 34 4.28 17.45 -13.95
N HIS A 35 4.65 18.70 -13.71
CA HIS A 35 4.22 19.83 -14.54
C HIS A 35 5.28 20.04 -15.61
N ARG A 36 4.86 19.99 -16.87
CA ARG A 36 5.73 20.22 -18.02
C ARG A 36 5.23 21.40 -18.82
N THR A 37 6.13 22.34 -19.09
CA THR A 37 5.84 23.48 -19.94
C THR A 37 6.78 23.39 -21.15
N PRO A 38 6.36 22.74 -22.24
CA PRO A 38 7.21 22.67 -23.43
C PRO A 38 7.37 24.07 -24.05
N GLY A 39 8.51 24.32 -24.69
CA GLY A 39 8.82 25.62 -25.28
C GLY A 39 7.87 26.08 -26.36
N LYS A 40 7.14 25.15 -26.97
CA LYS A 40 6.04 25.41 -27.91
C LYS A 40 4.88 24.52 -27.55
N GLY A 41 3.76 25.10 -27.14
CA GLY A 41 2.55 24.39 -26.83
C GLY A 41 2.06 24.63 -25.41
N ASN A 42 0.92 24.03 -25.09
CA ASN A 42 0.26 24.19 -23.82
C ASN A 42 0.99 23.40 -22.71
N ALA A 43 0.90 23.91 -21.49
CA ALA A 43 1.41 23.19 -20.33
C ALA A 43 0.69 21.84 -20.18
N LEU A 44 1.43 20.83 -19.78
CA LEU A 44 0.93 19.47 -19.57
C LEU A 44 1.14 19.06 -18.11
N ILE A 45 0.20 18.26 -17.62
CA ILE A 45 0.30 17.61 -16.32
C ILE A 45 0.44 16.11 -16.58
N ALA A 46 1.57 15.53 -16.19
CA ALA A 46 1.76 14.09 -16.25
C ALA A 46 1.44 13.51 -14.87
N ALA A 47 0.39 12.73 -14.77
CA ALA A 47 -0.07 12.14 -13.52
C ALA A 47 0.23 10.63 -13.51
N THR A 48 0.95 10.17 -12.50
CA THR A 48 1.17 8.74 -12.28
C THR A 48 0.04 8.22 -11.43
N ILE A 49 -0.73 7.29 -11.97
CA ILE A 49 -1.94 6.76 -11.36
C ILE A 49 -1.79 5.27 -11.11
N ARG A 50 -2.18 4.80 -9.91
CA ARG A 50 -2.29 3.38 -9.61
C ARG A 50 -3.76 2.97 -9.67
N SER A 51 -4.08 2.06 -10.57
CA SER A 51 -5.45 1.55 -10.72
C SER A 51 -5.87 0.75 -9.49
N PHE A 52 -7.06 1.01 -8.97
CA PHE A 52 -7.63 0.19 -7.89
C PHE A 52 -7.99 -1.21 -8.36
N LYS A 53 -8.32 -1.35 -9.64
CA LYS A 53 -8.74 -2.64 -10.20
C LYS A 53 -7.56 -3.58 -10.41
N THR A 54 -6.46 -3.07 -10.96
CA THR A 54 -5.31 -3.91 -11.36
C THR A 54 -4.10 -3.78 -10.45
N GLY A 55 -4.03 -2.70 -9.65
CA GLY A 55 -2.86 -2.37 -8.85
C GLY A 55 -1.67 -1.85 -9.66
N LYS A 56 -1.81 -1.79 -10.99
CA LYS A 56 -0.74 -1.33 -11.86
C LYS A 56 -0.73 0.19 -11.97
N THR A 57 0.44 0.73 -12.20
CA THR A 57 0.62 2.16 -12.41
C THR A 57 0.71 2.49 -13.89
N LYS A 58 0.19 3.65 -14.26
CA LYS A 58 0.35 4.21 -15.59
C LYS A 58 0.47 5.72 -15.48
N THR A 59 1.03 6.35 -16.49
CA THR A 59 1.12 7.80 -16.58
C THR A 59 0.06 8.30 -17.56
N ILE A 60 -0.78 9.23 -17.08
CA ILE A 60 -1.79 9.89 -17.90
C ILE A 60 -1.35 11.34 -18.09
N ARG A 61 -1.40 11.81 -19.32
CA ARG A 61 -1.05 13.19 -19.65
C ARG A 61 -2.32 13.99 -19.86
N PHE A 62 -2.49 15.04 -19.07
CA PHE A 62 -3.60 15.96 -19.19
C PHE A 62 -3.10 17.31 -19.67
N ALA A 63 -3.89 17.98 -20.50
CA ALA A 63 -3.67 19.42 -20.71
C ALA A 63 -3.92 20.12 -19.38
N SER A 64 -3.16 21.18 -19.08
CA SER A 64 -3.25 21.85 -17.77
C SER A 64 -4.66 22.38 -17.47
N SER A 65 -5.42 22.75 -18.50
CA SER A 65 -6.79 23.25 -18.38
C SER A 65 -7.86 22.17 -18.50
N GLU A 66 -7.46 20.92 -18.75
CA GLU A 66 -8.40 19.81 -18.90
C GLU A 66 -9.08 19.51 -17.56
N LYS A 67 -10.37 19.19 -17.61
CA LYS A 67 -11.09 18.79 -16.40
C LYS A 67 -10.93 17.31 -16.14
N VAL A 68 -10.69 16.98 -14.87
CA VAL A 68 -10.49 15.61 -14.41
C VAL A 68 -11.51 15.33 -13.31
N ASP A 69 -12.17 14.19 -13.39
CA ASP A 69 -13.14 13.77 -12.39
C ASP A 69 -12.47 13.23 -11.15
N ILE A 70 -12.75 13.85 -10.02
CA ILE A 70 -12.29 13.43 -8.69
C ILE A 70 -13.40 12.64 -8.02
N VAL A 71 -13.04 11.49 -7.47
CA VAL A 71 -13.96 10.63 -6.73
C VAL A 71 -13.75 10.85 -5.24
N GLU A 72 -14.83 11.10 -4.51
CA GLU A 72 -14.76 11.25 -3.06
C GLU A 72 -14.42 9.92 -2.41
N THR A 73 -13.45 9.94 -1.49
CA THR A 73 -12.99 8.76 -0.79
C THR A 73 -13.03 8.98 0.71
N ASP A 74 -13.20 7.88 1.45
CA ASP A 74 -13.16 7.87 2.89
C ASP A 74 -11.92 7.09 3.33
N ARG A 75 -11.00 7.76 4.05
CA ARG A 75 -9.79 7.15 4.61
C ARG A 75 -10.06 6.79 6.05
N GLN A 76 -9.91 5.52 6.37
CA GLN A 76 -10.11 5.02 7.72
C GLN A 76 -8.85 4.35 8.24
N LYS A 77 -8.51 4.65 9.49
CA LYS A 77 -7.44 3.97 10.21
C LYS A 77 -8.06 2.86 11.02
N LEU A 78 -7.77 1.62 10.64
CA LEU A 78 -8.37 0.44 11.24
C LEU A 78 -7.30 -0.48 11.81
N GLU A 79 -7.60 -1.07 12.97
CA GLU A 79 -6.71 -2.00 13.62
C GLU A 79 -7.01 -3.42 13.15
N PHE A 80 -5.97 -4.13 12.70
CA PHE A 80 -6.13 -5.52 12.32
C PHE A 80 -6.33 -6.37 13.59
N SER A 81 -7.46 -7.09 13.65
CA SER A 81 -7.81 -7.92 14.81
C SER A 81 -7.38 -9.36 14.63
N TYR A 82 -7.90 -10.03 13.61
CA TYR A 82 -7.58 -11.43 13.32
C TYR A 82 -8.01 -11.78 11.91
N SER A 83 -7.51 -12.90 11.41
CA SER A 83 -7.95 -13.45 10.14
C SER A 83 -8.50 -14.86 10.32
N GLU A 84 -9.42 -15.20 9.43
CA GLU A 84 -9.92 -16.56 9.26
C GLU A 84 -9.93 -16.86 7.77
N PRO A 85 -10.11 -18.12 7.35
CA PRO A 85 -10.12 -18.43 5.92
C PRO A 85 -11.12 -17.56 5.16
N GLY A 86 -10.62 -16.79 4.20
CA GLY A 86 -11.41 -15.90 3.35
C GLY A 86 -11.65 -14.50 3.86
N THR A 87 -11.38 -14.19 5.14
CA THR A 87 -11.74 -12.87 5.70
C THR A 87 -10.70 -12.36 6.68
N TYR A 88 -10.34 -11.08 6.53
CA TYR A 88 -9.53 -10.33 7.49
C TYR A 88 -10.42 -9.37 8.25
N HIS A 89 -10.37 -9.43 9.58
CA HIS A 89 -11.22 -8.64 10.46
C HIS A 89 -10.46 -7.44 11.02
N PHE A 90 -11.04 -6.27 10.82
CA PHE A 90 -10.50 -4.98 11.28
C PHE A 90 -11.47 -4.32 12.23
N MET A 91 -10.96 -3.46 13.09
CA MET A 91 -11.74 -2.72 14.06
C MET A 91 -11.33 -1.26 14.06
N ASP A 92 -12.33 -0.37 14.13
CA ASP A 92 -12.07 1.04 14.35
C ASP A 92 -11.63 1.22 15.82
N PRO A 93 -10.42 1.71 16.09
CA PRO A 93 -9.93 1.83 17.46
C PRO A 93 -10.67 2.87 18.30
N THR A 94 -11.47 3.73 17.67
CA THR A 94 -12.26 4.76 18.37
C THR A 94 -13.69 4.31 18.64
N THR A 95 -14.37 3.77 17.62
CA THR A 95 -15.78 3.37 17.72
C THR A 95 -15.96 1.90 18.09
N TYR A 96 -14.92 1.08 17.92
CA TYR A 96 -14.94 -0.37 18.08
C TYR A 96 -15.82 -1.10 17.08
N ASP A 97 -16.28 -0.41 16.04
CA ASP A 97 -16.97 -1.05 14.92
C ASP A 97 -16.03 -1.99 14.21
N THR A 98 -16.54 -3.15 13.80
CA THR A 98 -15.74 -4.16 13.11
C THR A 98 -16.18 -4.29 11.64
N ILE A 99 -15.23 -4.62 10.77
CA ILE A 99 -15.49 -4.85 9.36
C ILE A 99 -14.66 -6.04 8.89
N GLY A 100 -15.29 -6.92 8.09
CA GLY A 100 -14.60 -8.02 7.42
C GLY A 100 -14.22 -7.62 6.01
N ILE A 101 -12.97 -7.88 5.64
CA ILE A 101 -12.45 -7.58 4.30
C ILE A 101 -11.97 -8.88 3.67
N ASP A 102 -12.34 -9.09 2.39
CA ASP A 102 -11.98 -10.30 1.66
C ASP A 102 -10.47 -10.51 1.62
N GLU A 103 -10.06 -11.75 1.86
CA GLU A 103 -8.66 -12.16 1.75
C GLU A 103 -8.07 -11.84 0.38
N ASP A 104 -8.85 -12.02 -0.68
CA ASP A 104 -8.39 -11.73 -2.05
C ASP A 104 -8.09 -10.25 -2.24
N PHE A 105 -8.89 -9.38 -1.61
CA PHE A 105 -8.64 -7.95 -1.67
C PHE A 105 -7.36 -7.59 -0.90
N VAL A 106 -7.16 -8.17 0.27
CA VAL A 106 -5.95 -7.93 1.09
C VAL A 106 -4.70 -8.34 0.31
N GLY A 107 -4.77 -9.49 -0.37
CA GLY A 107 -3.69 -9.96 -1.24
C GLY A 107 -2.33 -9.99 -0.55
N ASP A 108 -1.31 -9.49 -1.22
CA ASP A 108 0.07 -9.49 -0.70
C ASP A 108 0.27 -8.61 0.53
N ALA A 109 -0.65 -7.69 0.82
CA ALA A 109 -0.57 -6.87 2.03
C ALA A 109 -0.57 -7.74 3.29
N LYS A 110 -1.14 -8.94 3.23
CA LYS A 110 -1.16 -9.89 4.35
C LYS A 110 0.24 -10.19 4.88
N ASN A 111 1.25 -10.09 4.03
CA ASN A 111 2.64 -10.35 4.40
C ASN A 111 3.21 -9.30 5.36
N PHE A 112 2.53 -8.18 5.53
CA PHE A 112 3.01 -7.03 6.30
C PHE A 112 2.06 -6.61 7.42
N ILE A 113 0.91 -7.27 7.55
CA ILE A 113 -0.11 -6.90 8.53
C ILE A 113 -0.07 -7.89 9.69
N LYS A 114 0.11 -7.38 10.91
CA LYS A 114 0.08 -8.20 12.12
C LYS A 114 -1.02 -7.71 13.06
N GLU A 115 -1.47 -8.60 13.95
CA GLU A 115 -2.51 -8.27 14.92
C GLU A 115 -2.13 -7.06 15.75
N GLY A 116 -3.10 -6.17 15.97
CA GLY A 116 -2.91 -4.94 16.74
C GLY A 116 -2.36 -3.78 15.95
N GLN A 117 -1.95 -3.99 14.73
CA GLN A 117 -1.41 -2.92 13.89
C GLN A 117 -2.53 -2.08 13.28
N VAL A 118 -2.37 -0.76 13.32
CA VAL A 118 -3.31 0.16 12.69
C VAL A 118 -2.81 0.44 11.28
N ILE A 119 -3.68 0.23 10.30
CA ILE A 119 -3.38 0.50 8.89
C ILE A 119 -4.44 1.42 8.30
N GLU A 120 -4.08 2.12 7.25
CA GLU A 120 -5.00 3.02 6.56
C GLU A 120 -5.64 2.30 5.37
N ILE A 121 -6.96 2.31 5.33
CA ILE A 121 -7.73 1.70 4.24
C ILE A 121 -8.61 2.77 3.61
N LEU A 122 -8.60 2.80 2.29
CA LEU A 122 -9.36 3.74 1.51
C LEU A 122 -10.66 3.10 1.04
N PHE A 123 -11.79 3.78 1.26
CA PHE A 123 -13.12 3.30 0.89
C PHE A 123 -13.78 4.25 -0.10
N ILE A 124 -14.53 3.70 -1.03
CA ILE A 124 -15.45 4.44 -1.90
C ILE A 124 -16.83 3.83 -1.69
N GLU A 125 -17.81 4.64 -1.26
CA GLU A 125 -19.19 4.21 -1.00
C GLU A 125 -19.26 2.97 -0.09
N GLY A 126 -18.41 2.95 0.94
CA GLY A 126 -18.38 1.86 1.90
C GLY A 126 -17.62 0.61 1.47
N ASN A 127 -17.07 0.59 0.25
CA ASN A 127 -16.30 -0.53 -0.26
C ASN A 127 -14.81 -0.25 -0.20
N PRO A 128 -13.99 -1.17 0.33
CA PRO A 128 -12.55 -0.96 0.34
C PRO A 128 -11.99 -0.98 -1.08
N VAL A 129 -11.14 -0.02 -1.41
CA VAL A 129 -10.52 0.08 -2.74
C VAL A 129 -9.00 0.06 -2.68
N SER A 130 -8.40 0.38 -1.54
CA SER A 130 -6.94 0.38 -1.40
C SER A 130 -6.52 0.23 0.05
N ILE A 131 -5.48 -0.55 0.28
CA ILE A 131 -4.80 -0.63 1.56
C ILE A 131 -3.51 0.17 1.45
N ASP A 132 -3.34 1.13 2.34
CA ASP A 132 -2.17 2.00 2.36
C ASP A 132 -1.22 1.52 3.45
N LEU A 133 -0.20 0.76 3.05
CA LEU A 133 0.81 0.27 3.97
C LEU A 133 1.89 1.33 4.20
N PRO A 134 2.44 1.42 5.42
CA PRO A 134 3.65 2.22 5.61
C PRO A 134 4.79 1.65 4.76
N ASP A 135 5.77 2.47 4.44
CA ASP A 135 6.91 2.02 3.62
C ASP A 135 7.71 0.91 4.30
N THR A 136 7.72 0.91 5.63
CA THR A 136 8.48 -0.03 6.45
C THR A 136 7.61 -0.58 7.57
N VAL A 137 7.74 -1.88 7.83
CA VAL A 137 7.07 -2.53 8.96
C VAL A 137 8.11 -3.28 9.80
N GLU A 138 7.80 -3.47 11.08
CA GLU A 138 8.63 -4.24 12.00
C GLU A 138 7.98 -5.58 12.26
N LEU A 139 8.71 -6.68 11.96
CA LEU A 139 8.19 -8.03 12.09
C LEU A 139 9.22 -8.92 12.78
N GLU A 140 8.70 -9.83 13.61
CA GLU A 140 9.53 -10.78 14.34
C GLU A 140 9.86 -12.00 13.46
N ILE A 141 11.10 -12.46 13.55
CA ILE A 141 11.53 -13.70 12.91
C ILE A 141 11.07 -14.87 13.75
N THR A 142 10.23 -15.72 13.18
CA THR A 142 9.71 -16.90 13.86
C THR A 142 10.51 -18.16 13.55
N GLU A 143 11.21 -18.18 12.42
CA GLU A 143 12.01 -19.34 12.01
C GLU A 143 13.20 -18.87 11.19
N SER A 144 14.38 -19.34 11.59
CA SER A 144 15.62 -19.04 10.87
C SER A 144 16.66 -20.08 11.25
N SER A 145 17.47 -20.49 10.28
CA SER A 145 18.61 -21.35 10.55
C SER A 145 19.64 -20.60 11.38
N GLU A 146 20.39 -21.30 12.21
CA GLU A 146 21.51 -20.71 12.93
C GLU A 146 22.55 -20.19 11.94
N GLY A 147 23.17 -19.06 12.33
CA GLY A 147 24.16 -18.42 11.47
C GLY A 147 25.33 -19.37 11.21
N ILE A 148 25.43 -19.79 9.98
CA ILE A 148 26.62 -20.54 9.54
C ILE A 148 27.73 -19.52 9.38
N LYS A 149 28.78 -19.64 10.19
CA LYS A 149 30.01 -18.93 9.93
C LYS A 149 30.65 -19.55 8.70
N GLY A 150 30.12 -19.16 7.55
CA GLY A 150 30.63 -19.65 6.30
C GLY A 150 31.29 -18.54 5.52
N ASP A 151 31.64 -18.87 4.33
CA ASP A 151 32.27 -18.03 3.35
C ASP A 151 31.70 -16.63 3.35
N THR A 152 32.49 -15.62 3.70
CA THR A 152 32.11 -14.24 3.81
C THR A 152 32.21 -13.46 2.49
N ALA A 153 32.55 -14.17 1.41
CA ALA A 153 32.58 -13.52 0.10
C ALA A 153 31.17 -13.15 -0.31
N ASN A 154 30.95 -11.87 -0.65
CA ASN A 154 29.71 -11.36 -1.24
C ASN A 154 28.48 -11.25 -0.32
N ASN A 155 28.66 -10.84 0.94
CA ASN A 155 27.54 -10.56 1.85
C ASN A 155 26.51 -11.70 1.87
N PRO A 156 26.86 -12.86 2.40
CA PRO A 156 25.96 -14.00 2.39
C PRO A 156 24.70 -13.71 3.19
N THR A 157 23.57 -14.21 2.69
CA THR A 157 22.28 -14.11 3.34
C THR A 157 21.72 -15.50 3.59
N LYS A 158 20.69 -15.56 4.43
CA LYS A 158 19.94 -16.78 4.70
C LYS A 158 18.45 -16.46 4.71
N PRO A 159 17.58 -17.46 4.42
CA PRO A 159 16.15 -17.23 4.53
C PRO A 159 15.70 -17.16 5.99
N ALA A 160 14.74 -16.29 6.27
CA ALA A 160 14.08 -16.18 7.57
C ALA A 160 12.60 -16.06 7.35
N VAL A 161 11.82 -16.80 8.15
CA VAL A 161 10.35 -16.74 8.11
C VAL A 161 9.89 -15.76 9.19
N LEU A 162 9.05 -14.82 8.79
CA LEU A 162 8.50 -13.79 9.68
C LEU A 162 7.15 -14.23 10.27
N GLU A 163 6.72 -13.52 11.31
CA GLU A 163 5.46 -13.81 12.01
C GLU A 163 4.23 -13.82 11.11
N THR A 164 4.29 -13.14 9.97
CA THR A 164 3.20 -13.11 8.97
C THR A 164 3.25 -14.28 7.99
N GLY A 165 4.30 -15.08 8.03
CA GLY A 165 4.55 -16.16 7.08
C GLY A 165 5.42 -15.77 5.89
N LEU A 166 5.76 -14.49 5.76
CA LEU A 166 6.66 -14.02 4.69
C LEU A 166 8.07 -14.52 4.93
N THR A 167 8.73 -15.01 3.89
CA THR A 167 10.15 -15.38 3.92
C THR A 167 10.98 -14.27 3.30
N VAL A 168 12.00 -13.81 4.01
CA VAL A 168 12.92 -12.78 3.52
C VAL A 168 14.35 -13.24 3.66
N GLN A 169 15.23 -12.69 2.82
CA GLN A 169 16.67 -12.93 2.93
C GLN A 169 17.26 -11.95 3.93
N VAL A 170 17.97 -12.48 4.93
CA VAL A 170 18.57 -11.66 6.00
C VAL A 170 20.06 -11.96 6.13
N PRO A 171 20.85 -11.04 6.70
CA PRO A 171 22.25 -11.34 7.01
C PRO A 171 22.37 -12.52 7.97
N LEU A 172 23.51 -13.22 7.93
CA LEU A 172 23.72 -14.43 8.72
C LEU A 172 23.64 -14.22 10.24
N PHE A 173 23.93 -13.00 10.71
CA PHE A 173 23.91 -12.71 12.15
C PHE A 173 22.50 -12.57 12.74
N VAL A 174 21.50 -12.38 11.89
CA VAL A 174 20.11 -12.25 12.31
C VAL A 174 19.58 -13.62 12.72
N LYS A 175 18.84 -13.69 13.83
CA LYS A 175 18.39 -14.97 14.41
C LYS A 175 16.92 -14.96 14.77
N GLN A 176 16.37 -16.13 15.01
CA GLN A 176 15.00 -16.30 15.49
C GLN A 176 14.77 -15.45 16.75
N GLY A 177 13.63 -14.77 16.81
CA GLY A 177 13.28 -13.87 17.89
C GLY A 177 13.66 -12.43 17.65
N ASP A 178 14.55 -12.15 16.69
CA ASP A 178 14.88 -10.78 16.34
C ASP A 178 13.70 -10.10 15.65
N ILE A 179 13.51 -8.81 15.93
CA ILE A 179 12.56 -7.97 15.25
C ILE A 179 13.33 -7.20 14.18
N ILE A 180 12.86 -7.29 12.95
CA ILE A 180 13.53 -6.66 11.82
C ILE A 180 12.61 -5.67 11.12
N LYS A 181 13.21 -4.72 10.43
CA LYS A 181 12.51 -3.78 9.56
C LYS A 181 12.50 -4.34 8.14
N VAL A 182 11.34 -4.33 7.51
CA VAL A 182 11.13 -4.86 6.17
C VAL A 182 10.48 -3.81 5.30
N SER A 183 10.96 -3.66 4.09
CA SER A 183 10.34 -2.78 3.10
C SER A 183 9.06 -3.43 2.56
N THR A 184 7.96 -2.68 2.59
CA THR A 184 6.70 -3.15 2.01
C THR A 184 6.67 -3.05 0.49
N LYS A 185 7.65 -2.38 -0.10
CA LYS A 185 7.73 -2.19 -1.55
C LYS A 185 8.41 -3.36 -2.25
N ASP A 186 9.50 -3.89 -1.66
CA ASP A 186 10.30 -4.92 -2.31
C ASP A 186 10.53 -6.16 -1.43
N ASN A 187 9.88 -6.24 -0.28
CA ASN A 187 10.00 -7.34 0.69
C ASN A 187 11.43 -7.47 1.26
N GLY A 188 12.21 -6.42 1.18
CA GLY A 188 13.62 -6.46 1.56
C GLY A 188 13.89 -6.18 3.02
N TYR A 189 14.91 -6.84 3.56
CA TYR A 189 15.43 -6.56 4.89
C TYR A 189 16.11 -5.18 4.92
N LEU A 190 15.77 -4.36 5.91
CA LEU A 190 16.31 -3.02 6.07
C LEU A 190 17.18 -2.84 7.32
N GLY A 191 17.15 -3.79 8.24
CA GLY A 191 17.92 -3.73 9.47
C GLY A 191 17.17 -4.34 10.64
N ARG A 192 17.86 -4.49 11.78
CA ARG A 192 17.19 -4.89 13.03
C ARG A 192 16.51 -3.67 13.64
N ALA A 193 15.35 -3.90 14.27
CA ALA A 193 14.56 -2.83 14.87
C ALA A 193 15.10 -2.41 16.25
N ASN A 194 15.91 -3.25 16.86
CA ASN A 194 16.43 -3.03 18.22
C ASN A 194 17.94 -3.20 18.30
#